data_a424f07f5e1649a5b6b8bc8e82b4d0fc
#
_entry.id   a424f07f5e1649a5b6b8bc8e82b4d0fc
#
_cell.length_a   1.000
_cell.length_b   1.000
_cell.length_c   1.000
_cell.angle_alpha   90.00
_cell.angle_beta   90.00
_cell.angle_gamma   90.00
#
_symmetry.space_group_name_H-M   'P 1'
#
loop_
_entity.id
_entity.type
_entity.pdbx_description
1 polymer ?
#
loop_
_entity_poly.entity_id
_entity_poly.type
_entity_poly.pdbx_seq_one_letter_code
_entity_poly.pdbx_strand_id
1 'polypeptide(L)'
;MMSQEINPRTGKPYYYQDGNSAEIQRKRNVKSNPNRMYVDGKYVKESHPLHKPGRYISRGDANFDSLQKDKKVKEGYVYVITNPAWPDWVKIGCAVDAQNRFKDYHTYSPMRDYQLVHTISTPDREKAERVAHKAAAMCGERQGEWFKIPSEEAVTILQHIKETEDEQKIESTN
;
A
#
# COMPACT_ATOMS: atom_id res chain seq x y z
N MET A 1 8.66 -30.71 -33.05
CA MET A 1 9.08 -29.31 -33.32
C MET A 1 7.97 -28.42 -32.85
N MET A 2 8.18 -27.66 -31.79
CA MET A 2 7.20 -26.66 -31.36
C MET A 2 7.31 -25.44 -32.27
N SER A 3 6.21 -25.06 -32.90
CA SER A 3 6.12 -23.85 -33.72
C SER A 3 6.29 -22.61 -32.83
N GLN A 4 7.32 -21.82 -33.08
CA GLN A 4 7.48 -20.53 -32.40
C GLN A 4 6.40 -19.57 -32.92
N GLU A 5 5.55 -19.10 -32.03
CA GLU A 5 4.61 -18.02 -32.36
C GLU A 5 5.37 -16.71 -32.65
N ILE A 6 5.01 -16.07 -33.74
CA ILE A 6 5.63 -14.84 -34.20
C ILE A 6 4.74 -13.65 -33.81
N ASN A 7 5.33 -12.64 -33.20
CA ASN A 7 4.64 -11.39 -32.89
C ASN A 7 4.23 -10.67 -34.18
N PRO A 8 2.92 -10.50 -34.45
CA PRO A 8 2.42 -9.95 -35.72
C PRO A 8 2.80 -8.48 -35.92
N ARG A 9 3.20 -7.76 -34.85
CA ARG A 9 3.55 -6.34 -34.88
C ARG A 9 5.02 -6.10 -35.21
N THR A 10 5.91 -7.03 -34.88
CA THR A 10 7.35 -6.88 -35.02
C THR A 10 7.98 -7.88 -35.97
N GLY A 11 7.23 -8.89 -36.46
CA GLY A 11 7.72 -9.99 -37.27
C GLY A 11 8.76 -10.90 -36.59
N LYS A 12 8.97 -10.77 -35.28
CA LYS A 12 9.96 -11.53 -34.51
C LYS A 12 9.28 -12.57 -33.63
N PRO A 13 9.93 -13.72 -33.35
CA PRO A 13 9.39 -14.73 -32.45
C PRO A 13 9.10 -14.15 -31.05
N TYR A 14 7.96 -14.55 -30.44
CA TYR A 14 7.79 -14.39 -29.03
C TYR A 14 8.80 -15.31 -28.33
N TYR A 15 9.77 -14.71 -27.67
CA TYR A 15 10.62 -15.46 -26.76
C TYR A 15 9.81 -15.73 -25.49
N TYR A 16 9.15 -16.86 -25.43
CA TYR A 16 8.70 -17.42 -24.16
C TYR A 16 9.94 -17.82 -23.38
N GLN A 17 10.25 -17.03 -22.38
CA GLN A 17 11.45 -17.24 -21.59
C GLN A 17 11.13 -18.21 -20.47
N ASP A 18 11.58 -19.43 -20.67
CA ASP A 18 11.65 -20.43 -19.63
C ASP A 18 12.43 -19.85 -18.44
N GLY A 19 11.71 -19.46 -17.38
CA GLY A 19 12.23 -19.35 -16.01
C GLY A 19 13.43 -18.42 -15.70
N ASN A 20 14.12 -17.84 -16.70
CA ASN A 20 15.33 -17.03 -16.51
C ASN A 20 15.05 -15.51 -16.53
N SER A 21 13.93 -15.11 -15.93
CA SER A 21 13.56 -13.70 -15.78
C SER A 21 14.62 -12.86 -15.04
N ALA A 22 15.41 -13.48 -14.16
CA ALA A 22 16.47 -12.82 -13.41
C ALA A 22 17.64 -12.34 -14.29
N GLU A 23 18.05 -13.12 -15.30
CA GLU A 23 19.16 -12.73 -16.19
C GLU A 23 18.73 -11.63 -17.16
N ILE A 24 17.49 -11.64 -17.59
CA ILE A 24 16.94 -10.59 -18.45
C ILE A 24 16.69 -9.32 -17.68
N GLN A 25 16.22 -9.41 -16.45
CA GLN A 25 16.14 -8.26 -15.56
C GLN A 25 17.55 -7.70 -15.28
N ARG A 26 18.55 -8.56 -15.08
CA ARG A 26 19.96 -8.10 -14.99
C ARG A 26 20.42 -7.39 -16.25
N LYS A 27 20.14 -7.92 -17.45
CA LYS A 27 20.50 -7.27 -18.74
C LYS A 27 19.70 -5.98 -18.99
N ARG A 28 18.44 -5.88 -18.53
CA ARG A 28 17.65 -4.63 -18.54
C ARG A 28 18.15 -3.62 -17.50
N ASN A 29 18.57 -4.08 -16.32
CA ASN A 29 19.08 -3.24 -15.24
C ASN A 29 20.49 -2.71 -15.49
N VAL A 30 21.29 -3.33 -16.37
CA VAL A 30 22.59 -2.80 -16.81
C VAL A 30 22.45 -1.47 -17.57
N LYS A 31 21.24 -1.15 -18.08
CA LYS A 31 20.93 0.21 -18.60
C LYS A 31 20.36 1.15 -17.55
N SER A 32 20.10 0.72 -16.33
CA SER A 32 19.72 1.62 -15.25
C SER A 32 20.95 2.39 -14.80
N ASN A 33 20.89 3.72 -14.84
CA ASN A 33 21.98 4.58 -14.37
C ASN A 33 22.32 4.18 -12.91
N PRO A 34 23.56 3.66 -12.64
CA PRO A 34 23.95 3.22 -11.31
C PRO A 34 23.97 4.36 -10.28
N ASN A 35 23.91 5.60 -10.74
CA ASN A 35 23.84 6.79 -9.89
C ASN A 35 22.43 7.15 -9.45
N ARG A 36 21.38 6.45 -9.91
CA ARG A 36 20.03 6.74 -9.47
C ARG A 36 19.83 6.35 -8.02
N MET A 37 19.25 7.26 -7.25
CA MET A 37 18.85 7.02 -5.88
C MET A 37 17.37 7.31 -5.70
N TYR A 38 16.70 6.45 -4.93
CA TYR A 38 15.30 6.63 -4.52
C TYR A 38 15.22 6.56 -2.99
N VAL A 39 14.41 7.42 -2.40
CA VAL A 39 14.06 7.38 -0.98
C VAL A 39 12.54 7.44 -0.89
N ASP A 40 11.93 6.49 -0.18
CA ASP A 40 10.48 6.37 -0.01
C ASP A 40 9.72 6.42 -1.36
N GLY A 41 10.24 5.67 -2.34
CA GLY A 41 9.68 5.61 -3.69
C GLY A 41 9.89 6.86 -4.56
N LYS A 42 10.47 7.95 -4.04
CA LYS A 42 10.72 9.20 -4.75
C LYS A 42 12.15 9.24 -5.27
N TYR A 43 12.32 9.69 -6.52
CA TYR A 43 13.65 9.90 -7.11
C TYR A 43 14.37 11.06 -6.42
N VAL A 44 15.60 10.81 -5.98
CA VAL A 44 16.50 11.84 -5.42
C VAL A 44 17.48 12.25 -6.50
N LYS A 45 17.45 13.53 -6.88
CA LYS A 45 18.36 14.10 -7.90
C LYS A 45 19.81 14.01 -7.42
N GLU A 46 20.76 13.85 -8.37
CA GLU A 46 22.19 13.78 -8.06
C GLU A 46 22.71 15.01 -7.32
N SER A 47 22.12 16.18 -7.56
CA SER A 47 22.44 17.43 -6.86
C SER A 47 21.92 17.50 -5.42
N HIS A 48 21.12 16.52 -4.96
CA HIS A 48 20.54 16.58 -3.63
C HIS A 48 21.53 16.10 -2.57
N PRO A 49 21.64 16.78 -1.39
CA PRO A 49 22.62 16.43 -0.33
C PRO A 49 22.51 15.00 0.19
N LEU A 50 21.31 14.39 0.13
CA LEU A 50 21.07 13.01 0.53
C LEU A 50 21.44 11.98 -0.55
N HIS A 51 21.82 12.42 -1.75
CA HIS A 51 22.14 11.51 -2.84
C HIS A 51 23.44 10.75 -2.54
N LYS A 52 23.35 9.41 -2.59
CA LYS A 52 24.49 8.50 -2.43
C LYS A 52 24.53 7.58 -3.65
N PRO A 53 25.53 7.72 -4.52
CA PRO A 53 25.70 6.87 -5.70
C PRO A 53 25.74 5.38 -5.31
N GLY A 54 25.10 4.53 -6.09
CA GLY A 54 25.13 3.08 -5.90
C GLY A 54 24.31 2.51 -4.76
N ARG A 55 23.53 3.34 -4.03
CA ARG A 55 22.70 2.84 -2.91
C ARG A 55 21.55 1.96 -3.39
N TYR A 56 20.92 2.30 -4.50
CA TYR A 56 19.88 1.48 -5.13
C TYR A 56 20.15 1.34 -6.61
N ILE A 57 20.23 0.10 -7.07
CA ILE A 57 20.49 -0.22 -8.47
C ILE A 57 19.25 0.01 -9.33
N SER A 58 18.06 -0.14 -8.74
CA SER A 58 16.78 0.03 -9.43
C SER A 58 15.73 0.69 -8.56
N ARG A 59 14.65 1.18 -9.20
CA ARG A 59 13.47 1.68 -8.50
C ARG A 59 12.81 0.57 -7.65
N GLY A 60 12.87 -0.68 -8.13
CA GLY A 60 12.35 -1.83 -7.40
C GLY A 60 13.06 -2.05 -6.07
N ASP A 61 14.39 -1.94 -6.04
CA ASP A 61 15.20 -2.09 -4.82
C ASP A 61 14.86 -0.99 -3.80
N ALA A 62 14.70 0.25 -4.27
CA ALA A 62 14.33 1.36 -3.41
C ALA A 62 12.92 1.19 -2.83
N ASN A 63 11.96 0.74 -3.65
CA ASN A 63 10.60 0.45 -3.19
C ASN A 63 10.58 -0.72 -2.19
N PHE A 64 11.38 -1.76 -2.44
CA PHE A 64 11.46 -2.90 -1.51
C PHE A 64 12.04 -2.50 -0.15
N ASP A 65 13.10 -1.67 -0.14
CA ASP A 65 13.69 -1.14 1.10
C ASP A 65 12.70 -0.25 1.86
N SER A 66 11.93 0.59 1.15
CA SER A 66 10.86 1.40 1.73
C SER A 66 9.79 0.52 2.38
N LEU A 67 9.29 -0.48 1.68
CA LEU A 67 8.30 -1.42 2.20
C LEU A 67 8.80 -2.19 3.44
N GLN A 68 10.10 -2.54 3.49
CA GLN A 68 10.68 -3.20 4.66
C GLN A 68 10.80 -2.26 5.87
N LYS A 69 11.03 -0.97 5.64
CA LYS A 69 11.04 0.04 6.71
C LYS A 69 9.64 0.28 7.23
N ASP A 70 8.65 0.40 6.35
CA ASP A 70 7.26 0.60 6.74
C ASP A 70 6.72 -0.55 7.59
N LYS A 71 7.15 -1.80 7.31
CA LYS A 71 6.81 -2.96 8.14
C LYS A 71 7.36 -2.88 9.58
N LYS A 72 8.46 -2.17 9.81
CA LYS A 72 9.05 -2.00 11.15
C LYS A 72 8.36 -0.92 11.96
N VAL A 73 7.70 0.03 11.32
CA VAL A 73 6.96 1.11 11.97
C VAL A 73 5.60 0.55 12.38
N LYS A 74 5.32 0.48 13.69
CA LYS A 74 4.04 0.01 14.22
C LYS A 74 2.99 1.10 14.22
N GLU A 75 3.40 2.31 14.59
CA GLU A 75 2.53 3.48 14.60
C GLU A 75 2.02 3.83 13.20
N GLY A 76 0.87 4.46 13.15
CA GLY A 76 0.27 4.90 11.90
C GLY A 76 -1.21 5.19 12.07
N TYR A 77 -1.95 4.88 11.02
CA TYR A 77 -3.37 5.21 10.94
C TYR A 77 -4.19 3.99 10.55
N VAL A 78 -5.40 3.89 11.11
CA VAL A 78 -6.48 3.07 10.57
C VAL A 78 -7.50 4.01 9.94
N TYR A 79 -8.02 3.65 8.78
CA TYR A 79 -8.90 4.50 7.99
C TYR A 79 -10.10 3.75 7.45
N VAL A 80 -11.17 4.51 7.20
CA VAL A 80 -12.38 4.06 6.51
C VAL A 80 -12.48 4.80 5.19
N ILE A 81 -12.65 4.06 4.10
CA ILE A 81 -12.93 4.61 2.78
C ILE A 81 -14.18 3.97 2.18
N THR A 82 -14.87 4.74 1.36
CA THR A 82 -16.03 4.31 0.56
C THR A 82 -15.79 4.56 -0.92
N ASN A 83 -16.61 3.93 -1.76
CA ASN A 83 -16.65 4.20 -3.18
C ASN A 83 -18.10 4.22 -3.65
N PRO A 84 -18.55 5.24 -4.41
CA PRO A 84 -19.90 5.34 -4.92
C PRO A 84 -20.36 4.14 -5.78
N ALA A 85 -19.41 3.41 -6.39
CA ALA A 85 -19.73 2.19 -7.13
C ALA A 85 -20.23 1.06 -6.24
N TRP A 86 -19.93 1.10 -4.94
CA TRP A 86 -20.34 0.11 -3.93
C TRP A 86 -20.89 0.83 -2.67
N PRO A 87 -22.06 1.46 -2.76
CA PRO A 87 -22.57 2.38 -1.73
C PRO A 87 -22.80 1.71 -0.37
N ASP A 88 -23.08 0.39 -0.36
CA ASP A 88 -23.33 -0.36 0.87
C ASP A 88 -22.06 -0.91 1.52
N TRP A 89 -20.89 -0.67 0.90
CA TRP A 89 -19.64 -1.24 1.34
C TRP A 89 -18.66 -0.18 1.81
N VAL A 90 -18.02 -0.45 2.92
CA VAL A 90 -16.91 0.33 3.45
C VAL A 90 -15.66 -0.53 3.48
N LYS A 91 -14.51 0.06 3.21
CA LYS A 91 -13.22 -0.58 3.41
C LYS A 91 -12.55 -0.02 4.65
N ILE A 92 -12.07 -0.91 5.50
CA ILE A 92 -11.22 -0.58 6.65
C ILE A 92 -9.81 -1.06 6.33
N GLY A 93 -8.82 -0.18 6.49
CA GLY A 93 -7.42 -0.50 6.22
C GLY A 93 -6.48 0.29 7.10
N CYS A 94 -5.18 -0.07 7.09
CA CYS A 94 -4.18 0.68 7.83
C CYS A 94 -3.03 1.16 6.93
N ALA A 95 -2.34 2.21 7.36
CA ALA A 95 -1.15 2.75 6.70
C ALA A 95 -0.27 3.54 7.68
N VAL A 96 1.00 3.70 7.34
CA VAL A 96 1.90 4.66 8.03
C VAL A 96 1.44 6.10 7.77
N ASP A 97 1.00 6.38 6.54
CA ASP A 97 0.45 7.67 6.12
C ASP A 97 -0.87 7.43 5.38
N ALA A 98 -1.98 7.75 6.06
CA ALA A 98 -3.33 7.57 5.52
C ALA A 98 -3.60 8.43 4.28
N GLN A 99 -3.06 9.65 4.22
CA GLN A 99 -3.29 10.57 3.10
C GLN A 99 -2.57 10.11 1.83
N ASN A 100 -1.33 9.63 1.95
CA ASN A 100 -0.62 9.07 0.82
C ASN A 100 -1.28 7.78 0.35
N ARG A 101 -1.70 6.93 1.28
CA ARG A 101 -2.42 5.69 0.95
C ARG A 101 -3.75 5.97 0.25
N PHE A 102 -4.47 6.99 0.68
CA PHE A 102 -5.72 7.42 0.04
C PHE A 102 -5.48 7.91 -1.40
N LYS A 103 -4.41 8.65 -1.65
CA LYS A 103 -4.04 9.07 -3.02
C LYS A 103 -3.78 7.87 -3.94
N ASP A 104 -3.20 6.79 -3.41
CA ASP A 104 -2.96 5.57 -4.19
C ASP A 104 -4.30 4.96 -4.66
N TYR A 105 -5.36 4.96 -3.84
CA TYR A 105 -6.68 4.45 -4.23
C TYR A 105 -7.25 5.20 -5.44
N HIS A 106 -7.03 6.49 -5.55
CA HIS A 106 -7.47 7.27 -6.72
C HIS A 106 -6.81 6.80 -8.02
N THR A 107 -5.64 6.18 -7.97
CA THR A 107 -4.98 5.65 -9.16
C THR A 107 -5.62 4.37 -9.68
N TYR A 108 -6.36 3.65 -8.84
CA TYR A 108 -7.03 2.40 -9.18
C TYR A 108 -8.47 2.60 -9.68
N SER A 109 -9.06 3.78 -9.48
CA SER A 109 -10.38 4.11 -10.01
C SER A 109 -10.26 5.11 -11.16
N PRO A 110 -10.83 4.81 -12.35
CA PRO A 110 -10.83 5.75 -13.46
C PRO A 110 -11.60 7.05 -13.14
N MET A 111 -12.57 6.98 -12.22
CA MET A 111 -13.36 8.14 -11.77
C MET A 111 -12.72 8.88 -10.60
N ARG A 112 -11.68 8.31 -9.97
CA ARG A 112 -11.01 8.87 -8.77
C ARG A 112 -11.99 9.23 -7.66
N ASP A 113 -12.99 8.38 -7.46
CA ASP A 113 -14.19 8.63 -6.68
C ASP A 113 -14.20 7.99 -5.29
N TYR A 114 -13.08 7.41 -4.86
CA TYR A 114 -12.93 6.99 -3.47
C TYR A 114 -13.04 8.18 -2.52
N GLN A 115 -13.68 7.97 -1.39
CA GLN A 115 -13.87 8.96 -0.34
C GLN A 115 -13.25 8.48 0.96
N LEU A 116 -12.42 9.32 1.57
CA LEU A 116 -11.86 9.08 2.88
C LEU A 116 -12.88 9.58 3.92
N VAL A 117 -13.56 8.64 4.60
CA VAL A 117 -14.62 8.95 5.56
C VAL A 117 -14.05 9.32 6.92
N HIS A 118 -13.10 8.52 7.43
CA HIS A 118 -12.54 8.72 8.75
C HIS A 118 -11.15 8.13 8.87
N THR A 119 -10.35 8.69 9.81
CA THR A 119 -9.04 8.16 10.19
C THR A 119 -8.79 8.32 11.68
N ILE A 120 -8.14 7.34 12.28
CA ILE A 120 -7.60 7.42 13.64
C ILE A 120 -6.10 7.18 13.62
N SER A 121 -5.34 7.89 14.47
CA SER A 121 -3.94 7.58 14.72
C SER A 121 -3.84 6.55 15.85
N THR A 122 -2.92 5.60 15.71
CA THR A 122 -2.75 4.49 16.65
C THR A 122 -1.27 4.12 16.81
N PRO A 123 -0.83 3.68 17.98
CA PRO A 123 0.53 3.23 18.22
C PRO A 123 0.84 1.86 17.56
N ASP A 124 -0.18 1.05 17.26
CA ASP A 124 -0.04 -0.23 16.55
C ASP A 124 -1.17 -0.39 15.52
N ARG A 125 -0.94 0.15 14.31
CA ARG A 125 -1.92 0.19 13.24
C ARG A 125 -2.42 -1.20 12.81
N GLU A 126 -1.54 -2.21 12.83
CA GLU A 126 -1.92 -3.57 12.42
C GLU A 126 -2.78 -4.26 13.49
N LYS A 127 -2.52 -3.98 14.78
CA LYS A 127 -3.36 -4.46 15.88
C LYS A 127 -4.72 -3.78 15.84
N ALA A 128 -4.76 -2.47 15.69
CA ALA A 128 -6.00 -1.70 15.63
C ALA A 128 -6.86 -2.11 14.42
N GLU A 129 -6.26 -2.29 13.23
CA GLU A 129 -6.95 -2.79 12.05
C GLU A 129 -7.57 -4.17 12.28
N ARG A 130 -6.82 -5.11 12.89
CA ARG A 130 -7.36 -6.45 13.21
C ARG A 130 -8.55 -6.38 14.16
N VAL A 131 -8.53 -5.48 15.15
CA VAL A 131 -9.64 -5.25 16.07
C VAL A 131 -10.84 -4.68 15.30
N ALA A 132 -10.62 -3.65 14.47
CA ALA A 132 -11.66 -3.05 13.64
C ALA A 132 -12.29 -4.07 12.70
N HIS A 133 -11.50 -4.91 12.04
CA HIS A 133 -12.00 -5.97 11.16
C HIS A 133 -12.86 -7.00 11.90
N LYS A 134 -12.48 -7.37 13.13
CA LYS A 134 -13.31 -8.29 13.96
C LYS A 134 -14.64 -7.64 14.31
N ALA A 135 -14.63 -6.40 14.78
CA ALA A 135 -15.85 -5.69 15.12
C ALA A 135 -16.77 -5.51 13.91
N ALA A 136 -16.24 -5.02 12.79
CA ALA A 136 -17.01 -4.83 11.56
C ALA A 136 -17.59 -6.14 11.00
N ALA A 137 -16.86 -7.25 11.11
CA ALA A 137 -17.35 -8.57 10.68
C ALA A 137 -18.49 -9.13 11.56
N MET A 138 -18.67 -8.61 12.77
CA MET A 138 -19.83 -8.94 13.62
C MET A 138 -21.08 -8.15 13.24
N CYS A 139 -20.91 -7.00 12.60
CA CYS A 139 -21.99 -6.09 12.22
C CYS A 139 -22.53 -6.35 10.81
N GLY A 140 -21.72 -6.96 9.91
CA GLY A 140 -22.17 -7.18 8.55
C GLY A 140 -21.32 -8.18 7.76
N GLU A 141 -21.69 -8.35 6.49
CA GLU A 141 -20.99 -9.24 5.56
C GLU A 141 -19.56 -8.72 5.30
N ARG A 142 -18.60 -9.66 5.22
CA ARG A 142 -17.19 -9.33 4.99
C ARG A 142 -16.68 -9.95 3.69
N GLN A 143 -15.98 -9.14 2.89
CA GLN A 143 -15.21 -9.61 1.74
C GLN A 143 -13.80 -9.00 1.77
N GLY A 144 -12.84 -9.78 2.29
CA GLY A 144 -11.46 -9.30 2.49
C GLY A 144 -11.39 -8.17 3.53
N GLU A 145 -11.07 -6.95 3.08
CA GLU A 145 -11.02 -5.74 3.90
C GLU A 145 -12.26 -4.85 3.69
N TRP A 146 -13.26 -5.33 2.95
CA TRP A 146 -14.53 -4.68 2.71
C TRP A 146 -15.63 -5.27 3.59
N PHE A 147 -16.49 -4.40 4.09
CA PHE A 147 -17.57 -4.74 5.02
C PHE A 147 -18.86 -4.08 4.55
N LYS A 148 -19.94 -4.85 4.51
CA LYS A 148 -21.27 -4.35 4.17
C LYS A 148 -21.96 -3.83 5.44
N ILE A 149 -21.57 -2.64 5.83
CA ILE A 149 -22.08 -1.90 6.99
C ILE A 149 -22.19 -0.41 6.64
N PRO A 150 -23.03 0.37 7.34
CA PRO A 150 -23.06 1.82 7.20
C PRO A 150 -21.69 2.45 7.52
N SER A 151 -21.36 3.53 6.84
CA SER A 151 -20.11 4.26 7.08
C SER A 151 -20.00 4.81 8.50
N GLU A 152 -21.14 5.23 9.08
CA GLU A 152 -21.24 5.75 10.44
C GLU A 152 -20.91 4.66 11.47
N GLU A 153 -21.30 3.42 11.22
CA GLU A 153 -20.96 2.29 12.08
C GLU A 153 -19.48 1.97 12.04
N ALA A 154 -18.87 2.00 10.86
CA ALA A 154 -17.43 1.85 10.73
C ALA A 154 -16.66 2.97 11.45
N VAL A 155 -17.13 4.21 11.38
CA VAL A 155 -16.57 5.35 12.12
C VAL A 155 -16.66 5.12 13.63
N THR A 156 -17.83 4.69 14.13
CA THR A 156 -18.05 4.40 15.55
C THR A 156 -17.10 3.31 16.06
N ILE A 157 -16.87 2.26 15.27
CA ILE A 157 -15.90 1.20 15.59
C ILE A 157 -14.48 1.79 15.76
N LEU A 158 -14.05 2.66 14.85
CA LEU A 158 -12.74 3.27 14.93
C LEU A 158 -12.61 4.22 16.14
N GLN A 159 -13.63 5.02 16.41
CA GLN A 159 -13.66 5.92 17.56
C GLN A 159 -13.55 5.15 18.87
N HIS A 160 -14.28 4.06 19.04
CA HIS A 160 -14.19 3.23 20.23
C HIS A 160 -12.80 2.61 20.42
N ILE A 161 -12.14 2.18 19.34
CA ILE A 161 -10.76 1.70 19.40
C ILE A 161 -9.85 2.80 19.91
N LYS A 162 -10.01 4.02 19.39
CA LYS A 162 -9.20 5.17 19.78
C LYS A 162 -9.38 5.53 21.25
N GLU A 163 -10.61 5.58 21.71
CA GLU A 163 -10.95 5.85 23.13
C GLU A 163 -10.29 4.81 24.06
N THR A 164 -10.40 3.51 23.71
CA THR A 164 -9.80 2.42 24.50
C THR A 164 -8.28 2.52 24.55
N GLU A 165 -7.61 2.92 23.45
CA GLU A 165 -6.16 3.11 23.41
C GLU A 165 -5.74 4.31 24.27
N ASP A 166 -6.50 5.40 24.25
CA ASP A 166 -6.22 6.61 25.03
C ASP A 166 -6.42 6.34 26.54
N GLU A 167 -7.43 5.58 26.95
CA GLU A 167 -7.65 5.13 28.33
C GLU A 167 -6.46 4.28 28.85
N GLN A 168 -6.05 3.28 28.08
CA GLN A 168 -4.90 2.42 28.42
C GLN A 168 -3.59 3.20 28.57
N LYS A 169 -3.42 4.28 27.79
CA LYS A 169 -2.26 5.15 27.88
C LYS A 169 -2.24 5.97 29.17
N ILE A 170 -3.40 6.44 29.61
CA ILE A 170 -3.54 7.17 30.89
C ILE A 170 -3.23 6.26 32.06
N GLU A 171 -3.76 5.04 32.10
CA GLU A 171 -3.52 4.05 33.16
C GLU A 171 -2.05 3.62 33.25
N SER A 172 -1.35 3.55 32.12
CA SER A 172 0.08 3.17 32.08
C SER A 172 1.04 4.29 32.52
N THR A 173 0.54 5.52 32.68
CA THR A 173 1.34 6.72 33.02
C THR A 173 1.20 7.10 34.51
N ASN A 174 0.28 6.47 35.25
CA ASN A 174 0.08 6.61 36.69
C ASN A 174 0.75 5.46 37.44
#